data_6e94b34fff0f59e4e58de67a343c3a05
#
_entry.id   6e94b34fff0f59e4e58de67a343c3a05
#
_cell.length_a   1.000
_cell.length_b   1.000
_cell.length_c   1.000
_cell.angle_alpha   90.00
_cell.angle_beta   90.00
_cell.angle_gamma   90.00
#
_symmetry.space_group_name_H-M   'P 1'
#
loop_
_entity.id
_entity.type
_entity.pdbx_description
1 polymer ?
#
loop_
_entity_poly.entity_id
_entity_poly.type
_entity_poly.pdbx_seq_one_letter_code
_entity_poly.pdbx_strand_id
1 'polypeptide(L)'
;MQKNILNYRIIIEPEISEDGSRVYVGFCPTLGISDYGDTVEDVLASMKDGIELAVEALAKEKKEVPVDDIERQIIASAMVKAPVNFQASFAV
;
A
#
# COMPACT_ATOMS: atom_id res chain seq x y z
N MET A 1 5.11 7.19 -29.98
CA MET A 1 4.49 7.80 -28.78
C MET A 1 5.13 7.19 -27.54
N GLN A 2 5.70 8.02 -26.68
CA GLN A 2 6.27 7.54 -25.44
C GLN A 2 5.18 7.35 -24.40
N LYS A 3 5.25 6.22 -23.71
CA LYS A 3 4.41 5.99 -22.53
C LYS A 3 5.22 6.31 -21.29
N ASN A 4 4.66 7.10 -20.43
CA ASN A 4 5.25 7.34 -19.12
C ASN A 4 4.89 6.20 -18.19
N ILE A 5 5.89 5.68 -17.52
CA ILE A 5 5.70 4.61 -16.55
C ILE A 5 5.97 5.17 -15.16
N LEU A 6 4.99 5.02 -14.29
CA LEU A 6 5.10 5.46 -12.91
C LEU A 6 5.07 4.25 -11.98
N ASN A 7 5.86 4.32 -10.93
CA ASN A 7 5.84 3.31 -9.87
C ASN A 7 5.22 3.90 -8.62
N TYR A 8 4.31 3.15 -8.02
CA TYR A 8 3.70 3.54 -6.76
C TYR A 8 3.95 2.43 -5.74
N ARG A 9 4.32 2.86 -4.54
CA ARG A 9 4.49 1.96 -3.42
C ARG A 9 3.13 1.47 -2.95
N ILE A 10 3.03 0.16 -2.75
CA ILE A 10 1.83 -0.48 -2.21
C ILE A 10 2.27 -1.25 -0.98
N ILE A 11 1.64 -0.95 0.15
CA ILE A 11 1.86 -1.65 1.40
C ILE A 11 0.75 -2.66 1.57
N ILE A 12 1.09 -3.93 1.77
CA ILE A 12 0.10 -5.00 1.89
C ILE A 12 0.26 -5.64 3.26
N GLU A 13 -0.86 -5.75 3.98
CA GLU A 13 -0.88 -6.35 5.30
C GLU A 13 -2.01 -7.37 5.39
N PRO A 14 -1.78 -8.51 6.08
CA PRO A 14 -2.86 -9.46 6.33
C PRO A 14 -3.79 -8.94 7.42
N GLU A 15 -5.06 -9.24 7.27
CA GLU A 15 -6.09 -8.96 8.28
C GLU A 15 -6.97 -10.18 8.47
N ILE A 16 -7.55 -10.32 9.64
CA ILE A 16 -8.55 -11.35 9.93
C ILE A 16 -9.91 -10.67 9.86
N SER A 17 -10.77 -11.15 8.97
CA SER A 17 -12.12 -10.63 8.86
C SER A 17 -13.03 -11.18 9.95
N GLU A 18 -14.25 -10.64 10.04
CA GLU A 18 -15.19 -11.00 11.10
C GLU A 18 -15.53 -12.50 11.12
N ASP A 19 -15.53 -13.14 9.96
CA ASP A 19 -15.83 -14.56 9.86
C ASP A 19 -14.62 -15.45 10.16
N GLY A 20 -13.48 -14.86 10.54
CA GLY A 20 -12.25 -15.58 10.83
C GLY A 20 -11.36 -15.86 9.64
N SER A 21 -11.78 -15.50 8.44
CA SER A 21 -10.94 -15.70 7.25
C SER A 21 -9.86 -14.66 7.16
N ARG A 22 -8.74 -15.00 6.49
CA ARG A 22 -7.65 -14.09 6.25
C ARG A 22 -7.88 -13.33 4.94
N VAL A 23 -7.74 -12.02 5.00
CA VAL A 23 -7.75 -11.18 3.82
C VAL A 23 -6.47 -10.34 3.81
N TYR A 24 -6.15 -9.79 2.65
CA TYR A 24 -5.00 -8.90 2.50
C TYR A 24 -5.50 -7.52 2.13
N VAL A 25 -4.97 -6.50 2.82
CA VAL A 25 -5.33 -5.12 2.56
C VAL A 25 -4.13 -4.42 1.96
N GLY A 26 -4.34 -3.74 0.84
CA GLY A 26 -3.31 -2.95 0.18
C GLY A 26 -3.59 -1.47 0.33
N PHE A 27 -2.53 -0.69 0.44
CA PHE A 27 -2.64 0.75 0.59
C PHE A 27 -1.53 1.44 -0.20
N CYS A 28 -1.91 2.44 -1.00
CA CYS A 28 -0.97 3.31 -1.71
C CYS A 28 -0.93 4.66 -1.01
N PRO A 29 0.12 4.96 -0.24
CA PRO A 29 0.16 6.20 0.55
C PRO A 29 0.10 7.46 -0.31
N THR A 30 0.78 7.46 -1.45
CA THR A 30 0.89 8.65 -2.29
C THR A 30 -0.45 9.10 -2.84
N LEU A 31 -1.31 8.16 -3.19
CA LEU A 31 -2.63 8.48 -3.75
C LEU A 31 -3.78 8.30 -2.76
N GLY A 32 -3.51 7.72 -1.60
CA GLY A 32 -4.55 7.49 -0.60
C GLY A 32 -5.57 6.44 -1.01
N ILE A 33 -5.16 5.48 -1.82
CA ILE A 33 -6.04 4.43 -2.33
C ILE A 33 -5.79 3.16 -1.54
N SER A 34 -6.86 2.45 -1.20
CA SER A 34 -6.75 1.15 -0.56
C SER A 34 -7.74 0.17 -1.18
N ASP A 35 -7.43 -1.10 -1.06
CA ASP A 35 -8.29 -2.19 -1.53
C ASP A 35 -7.91 -3.45 -0.77
N TYR A 36 -8.66 -4.51 -0.96
CA TYR A 36 -8.40 -5.76 -0.28
C TYR A 36 -8.66 -6.93 -1.23
N GLY A 37 -8.18 -8.10 -0.84
CA GLY A 37 -8.37 -9.32 -1.62
C GLY A 37 -8.01 -10.54 -0.81
N ASP A 38 -8.31 -11.70 -1.37
CA ASP A 38 -8.07 -12.98 -0.71
C ASP A 38 -6.61 -13.40 -0.79
N THR A 39 -5.89 -12.93 -1.79
CA THR A 39 -4.46 -13.22 -1.97
C THR A 39 -3.68 -11.94 -2.24
N VAL A 40 -2.36 -12.00 -2.07
CA VAL A 40 -1.49 -10.87 -2.38
C VAL A 40 -1.62 -10.51 -3.87
N GLU A 41 -1.68 -11.50 -4.74
CA GLU A 41 -1.81 -11.29 -6.18
C GLU A 41 -3.11 -10.56 -6.53
N ASP A 42 -4.20 -10.95 -5.86
CA ASP A 42 -5.50 -10.29 -6.07
C ASP A 42 -5.46 -8.81 -5.66
N VAL A 43 -4.84 -8.53 -4.50
CA VAL A 43 -4.71 -7.17 -4.01
C VAL A 43 -3.87 -6.34 -4.96
N LEU A 44 -2.74 -6.88 -5.43
CA LEU A 44 -1.86 -6.17 -6.36
C LEU A 44 -2.58 -5.84 -7.67
N ALA A 45 -3.31 -6.79 -8.22
CA ALA A 45 -4.06 -6.55 -9.46
C ALA A 45 -5.14 -5.48 -9.26
N SER A 46 -5.88 -5.57 -8.17
CA SER A 46 -6.93 -4.62 -7.86
C SER A 46 -6.37 -3.22 -7.60
N MET A 47 -5.28 -3.13 -6.85
CA MET A 47 -4.62 -1.85 -6.57
C MET A 47 -4.07 -1.22 -7.85
N LYS A 48 -3.46 -2.03 -8.71
CA LYS A 48 -2.95 -1.52 -9.98
C LYS A 48 -4.07 -0.88 -10.81
N ASP A 49 -5.20 -1.56 -10.92
CA ASP A 49 -6.34 -1.03 -11.66
C ASP A 49 -6.86 0.26 -11.04
N GLY A 50 -6.99 0.30 -9.73
CA GLY A 50 -7.46 1.48 -9.02
C GLY A 50 -6.51 2.66 -9.16
N ILE A 51 -5.21 2.41 -9.09
CA ILE A 51 -4.19 3.45 -9.28
C ILE A 51 -4.22 3.99 -10.71
N GLU A 52 -4.31 3.10 -11.70
CA GLU A 52 -4.39 3.53 -13.10
C GLU A 52 -5.61 4.41 -13.35
N LEU A 53 -6.77 4.04 -12.80
CA LEU A 53 -7.98 4.84 -12.93
C LEU A 53 -7.83 6.20 -12.27
N ALA A 54 -7.22 6.26 -11.09
CA ALA A 54 -7.00 7.53 -10.38
C ALA A 54 -6.07 8.45 -11.18
N VAL A 55 -4.98 7.90 -11.71
CA VAL A 55 -4.03 8.67 -12.51
C VAL A 55 -4.70 9.21 -13.79
N GLU A 56 -5.47 8.35 -14.46
CA GLU A 56 -6.21 8.77 -15.66
C GLU A 56 -7.21 9.88 -15.36
N ALA A 57 -7.93 9.76 -14.24
CA ALA A 57 -8.93 10.77 -13.88
C ALA A 57 -8.25 12.13 -13.60
N LEU A 58 -7.15 12.12 -12.86
CA LEU A 58 -6.40 13.34 -12.57
C LEU A 58 -5.87 13.99 -13.85
N ALA A 59 -5.33 13.17 -14.75
CA ALA A 59 -4.80 13.68 -16.01
C ALA A 59 -5.89 14.29 -16.88
N LYS A 60 -7.06 13.65 -16.94
CA LYS A 60 -8.21 14.18 -17.70
C LYS A 60 -8.70 15.51 -17.15
N GLU A 61 -8.65 15.68 -15.83
CA GLU A 61 -9.05 16.93 -15.18
C GLU A 61 -7.95 17.97 -15.22
N LYS A 62 -6.82 17.67 -15.83
CA LYS A 62 -5.65 18.55 -15.92
C LYS A 62 -5.12 18.93 -14.55
N LYS A 63 -5.27 18.02 -13.59
CA LYS A 63 -4.69 18.15 -12.25
C LYS A 63 -3.32 17.51 -12.22
N GLU A 64 -2.50 17.95 -11.27
CA GLU A 64 -1.22 17.32 -11.07
C GLU A 64 -1.42 15.89 -10.57
N VAL A 65 -0.59 14.98 -11.08
CA VAL A 65 -0.58 13.57 -10.67
C VAL A 65 0.53 13.41 -9.64
N PRO A 66 0.19 13.11 -8.37
CA PRO A 66 1.23 12.86 -7.38
C PRO A 66 2.08 11.67 -7.79
N VAL A 67 3.39 11.81 -7.72
CA VAL A 67 4.32 10.73 -8.06
C VAL A 67 4.99 10.23 -6.79
N ASP A 68 5.16 8.92 -6.72
CA ASP A 68 5.84 8.30 -5.58
C ASP A 68 7.34 8.35 -5.82
N ASP A 69 8.08 8.79 -4.82
CA ASP A 69 9.54 8.81 -4.86
C ASP A 69 10.05 7.78 -3.86
N ILE A 70 9.94 6.52 -4.24
CA ILE A 70 10.32 5.41 -3.36
C ILE A 70 11.82 5.38 -3.08
N GLU A 71 12.62 5.99 -3.94
CA GLU A 71 14.08 6.04 -3.76
C GLU A 71 14.49 6.92 -2.60
N ARG A 72 13.64 7.87 -2.23
CA ARG A 72 13.92 8.76 -1.10
C ARG A 72 13.59 8.15 0.24
N GLN A 73 12.76 7.12 0.25
CA GLN A 73 12.33 6.49 1.48
C GLN A 73 13.33 5.42 1.90
N ILE A 74 13.74 5.49 3.15
CA ILE A 74 14.59 4.47 3.76
C ILE A 74 13.76 3.78 4.81
N ILE A 75 13.63 2.44 4.69
CA ILE A 75 12.94 1.63 5.68
C ILE A 75 14.00 0.92 6.49
N ALA A 76 13.98 1.13 7.79
CA ALA A 76 14.98 0.56 8.68
C ALA A 76 14.30 -0.03 9.91
N SER A 77 15.03 -0.88 10.60
CA SER A 77 14.59 -1.40 11.88
C SER A 77 15.68 -1.19 12.91
N ALA A 78 15.31 -1.17 14.17
CA ALA A 78 16.27 -1.03 15.26
C ALA A 78 15.96 -2.08 16.32
N MET A 79 17.00 -2.65 16.88
CA MET A 79 16.87 -3.53 18.04
C MET A 79 16.92 -2.65 19.27
N VAL A 80 15.92 -2.79 20.13
CA VAL A 80 15.83 -2.01 21.34
C VAL A 80 15.74 -2.94 22.54
N LYS A 81 16.24 -2.47 23.68
CA LYS A 81 16.12 -3.23 24.93
C LYS A 81 14.72 -3.02 25.50
N ALA A 82 14.11 -4.10 25.97
CA ALA A 82 12.83 -4.03 26.64
C ALA A 82 13.01 -4.41 28.12
N PRO A 83 12.20 -3.86 29.04
CA PRO A 83 12.22 -4.31 30.43
C PRO A 83 11.87 -5.79 30.52
N VAL A 84 12.39 -6.46 31.56
CA VAL A 84 12.20 -7.90 31.73
C VAL A 84 10.71 -8.28 31.77
N ASN A 85 9.87 -7.40 32.28
CA ASN A 85 8.45 -7.67 32.47
C ASN A 85 7.55 -7.06 31.39
N PHE A 86 8.11 -6.77 30.21
CA PHE A 86 7.30 -6.20 29.14
C PHE A 86 6.30 -7.22 28.59
N GLN A 87 5.21 -6.73 28.05
CA GLN A 87 4.25 -7.51 27.30
C GLN A 87 4.26 -7.07 25.84
N ALA A 88 4.43 -8.05 24.93
CA ALA A 88 4.43 -7.74 23.52
C ALA A 88 3.01 -7.86 22.96
N SER A 89 2.65 -6.95 22.06
CA SER A 89 1.44 -7.09 21.26
C SER A 89 1.77 -6.73 19.84
N PHE A 90 1.06 -7.32 18.89
CA PHE A 90 1.26 -7.01 17.50
C PHE A 90 0.34 -5.88 17.08
N ALA A 91 0.95 -4.84 16.51
CA ALA A 91 0.17 -3.77 15.92
C ALA A 91 -0.43 -4.27 14.61
N VAL A 92 -1.72 -4.12 14.44
CA VAL A 92 -2.44 -4.62 13.26
C VAL A 92 -3.05 -3.46 12.51
#